data_ec7603560a1693042c33b5487e25a64b
#
_entry.id   ec7603560a1693042c33b5487e25a64b
#
_cell.length_a   1.000
_cell.length_b   1.000
_cell.length_c   1.000
_cell.angle_alpha   90.00
_cell.angle_beta   90.00
_cell.angle_gamma   90.00
#
_symmetry.space_group_name_H-M   'P 1'
#
loop_
_entity.id
_entity.type
_entity.pdbx_description
1 polymer ?
#
loop_
_entity_poly.entity_id
_entity_poly.type
_entity_poly.pdbx_seq_one_letter_code
_entity_poly.pdbx_strand_id
1 'polypeptide(L)'
;MLKIENLEVTTDNKKILKNFNMVINDGEIHVIMGPNGTGKSTLSRVIMGDPNYKIINGSIEFNGDNLNSFSTDERAKKGIFLAMQYPMEIEGVSNQDFLRTAISSINNKRIGLYDFILKCEKGAEELSMNKDLIHRSLNVGFSGGEKKKNEVLQIKLLMPKFIILDELDSGLDVDSLRIVCDNINSYLEENKDTSVLIITHYPRILDY
;
A
#
# COMPACT_ATOMS: atom_id res chain seq x y z
N MET A 1 8.30 4.28 -12.70
CA MET A 1 7.16 4.42 -13.65
C MET A 1 6.33 3.14 -13.68
N LEU A 2 5.01 3.24 -13.52
CA LEU A 2 4.05 2.15 -13.75
C LEU A 2 3.34 2.38 -15.08
N LYS A 3 3.27 1.34 -15.93
CA LYS A 3 2.58 1.38 -17.22
C LYS A 3 1.65 0.18 -17.34
N ILE A 4 0.39 0.44 -17.68
CA ILE A 4 -0.63 -0.58 -17.91
C ILE A 4 -1.17 -0.40 -19.34
N GLU A 5 -1.14 -1.46 -20.13
CA GLU A 5 -1.58 -1.42 -21.52
C GLU A 5 -2.59 -2.53 -21.82
N ASN A 6 -3.74 -2.13 -22.38
CA ASN A 6 -4.80 -3.02 -22.86
C ASN A 6 -5.21 -4.09 -21.83
N LEU A 7 -5.16 -3.75 -20.54
CA LEU A 7 -5.37 -4.70 -19.46
C LEU A 7 -6.81 -5.20 -19.42
N GLU A 8 -6.95 -6.52 -19.52
CA GLU A 8 -8.20 -7.22 -19.34
C GLU A 8 -8.09 -8.25 -18.23
N VAL A 9 -9.02 -8.19 -17.27
CA VAL A 9 -8.98 -9.00 -16.05
C VAL A 9 -10.31 -9.68 -15.81
N THR A 10 -10.22 -10.95 -15.40
CA THR A 10 -11.38 -11.75 -14.98
C THR A 10 -11.22 -12.25 -13.55
N THR A 11 -12.34 -12.42 -12.87
CA THR A 11 -12.50 -13.24 -11.66
C THR A 11 -13.81 -14.02 -11.78
N ASP A 12 -13.83 -15.28 -11.36
CA ASP A 12 -15.02 -16.15 -11.45
C ASP A 12 -15.68 -16.13 -12.84
N ASN A 13 -14.88 -16.15 -13.91
CA ASN A 13 -15.30 -16.07 -15.31
C ASN A 13 -16.03 -14.77 -15.69
N LYS A 14 -16.06 -13.75 -14.82
CA LYS A 14 -16.61 -12.44 -15.10
C LYS A 14 -15.49 -11.47 -15.45
N LYS A 15 -15.60 -10.78 -16.60
CA LYS A 15 -14.66 -9.75 -17.00
C LYS A 15 -14.92 -8.47 -16.20
N ILE A 16 -13.93 -8.03 -15.42
CA ILE A 16 -14.02 -6.85 -14.53
C ILE A 16 -13.34 -5.65 -15.18
N LEU A 17 -12.08 -5.80 -15.60
CA LEU A 17 -11.39 -4.74 -16.35
C LEU A 17 -11.43 -5.06 -17.84
N LYS A 18 -11.65 -4.03 -18.65
CA LYS A 18 -11.81 -4.14 -20.11
C LYS A 18 -10.96 -3.07 -20.78
N ASN A 19 -9.88 -3.50 -21.46
CA ASN A 19 -9.00 -2.61 -22.22
C ASN A 19 -8.53 -1.38 -21.39
N PHE A 20 -8.14 -1.62 -20.13
CA PHE A 20 -7.72 -0.55 -19.24
C PHE A 20 -6.28 -0.13 -19.55
N ASN A 21 -6.05 1.18 -19.63
CA ASN A 21 -4.75 1.77 -19.93
C ASN A 21 -4.46 2.86 -18.90
N MET A 22 -3.24 2.90 -18.38
CA MET A 22 -2.79 3.92 -17.43
C MET A 22 -1.26 4.02 -17.44
N VAL A 23 -0.75 5.23 -17.29
CA VAL A 23 0.68 5.48 -17.07
C VAL A 23 0.81 6.40 -15.85
N ILE A 24 1.68 6.04 -14.92
CA ILE A 24 2.07 6.86 -13.77
C ILE A 24 3.59 6.99 -13.80
N ASN A 25 4.09 8.20 -14.02
CA ASN A 25 5.52 8.46 -14.02
C ASN A 25 6.06 8.54 -12.59
N ASP A 26 7.39 8.50 -12.45
CA ASP A 26 8.04 8.61 -11.15
C ASP A 26 7.69 9.97 -10.51
N GLY A 27 7.35 9.96 -9.21
CA GLY A 27 6.94 11.14 -8.45
C GLY A 27 5.51 11.64 -8.70
N GLU A 28 4.73 10.99 -9.58
CA GLU A 28 3.34 11.40 -9.82
C GLU A 28 2.37 10.81 -8.80
N ILE A 29 1.34 11.59 -8.47
CA ILE A 29 0.20 11.16 -7.67
C ILE A 29 -1.02 11.11 -8.59
N HIS A 30 -1.57 9.93 -8.79
CA HIS A 30 -2.78 9.72 -9.56
C HIS A 30 -3.94 9.34 -8.64
N VAL A 31 -5.13 9.83 -8.96
CA VAL A 31 -6.35 9.55 -8.21
C VAL A 31 -7.39 8.89 -9.09
N ILE A 32 -7.92 7.78 -8.64
CA ILE A 32 -9.06 7.10 -9.27
C ILE A 32 -10.28 7.25 -8.38
N MET A 33 -11.30 7.87 -8.92
CA MET A 33 -12.60 8.04 -8.28
C MET A 33 -13.71 7.40 -9.15
N GLY A 34 -14.78 7.01 -8.51
CA GLY A 34 -15.95 6.50 -9.23
C GLY A 34 -16.86 5.63 -8.36
N PRO A 35 -18.03 5.23 -8.86
CA PRO A 35 -19.00 4.41 -8.12
C PRO A 35 -18.43 3.04 -7.69
N ASN A 36 -19.10 2.42 -6.72
CA ASN A 36 -18.79 1.05 -6.32
C ASN A 36 -19.02 0.08 -7.48
N GLY A 37 -18.21 -0.99 -7.54
CA GLY A 37 -18.34 -2.03 -8.56
C GLY A 37 -17.74 -1.70 -9.93
N THR A 38 -17.05 -0.55 -10.09
CA THR A 38 -16.39 -0.20 -11.36
C THR A 38 -15.02 -0.84 -11.56
N GLY A 39 -14.52 -1.61 -10.58
CA GLY A 39 -13.25 -2.32 -10.69
C GLY A 39 -12.04 -1.61 -10.07
N LYS A 40 -12.24 -0.52 -9.30
CA LYS A 40 -11.15 0.23 -8.67
C LYS A 40 -10.28 -0.65 -7.75
N SER A 41 -10.88 -1.30 -6.76
CA SER A 41 -10.15 -2.20 -5.85
C SER A 41 -9.70 -3.50 -6.54
N THR A 42 -10.32 -3.86 -7.68
CA THR A 42 -9.79 -4.91 -8.55
C THR A 42 -8.45 -4.48 -9.15
N LEU A 43 -8.35 -3.24 -9.61
CA LEU A 43 -7.11 -2.71 -10.17
C LEU A 43 -5.96 -2.74 -9.15
N SER A 44 -6.19 -2.28 -7.91
CA SER A 44 -5.17 -2.30 -6.85
C SER A 44 -4.66 -3.72 -6.57
N ARG A 45 -5.58 -4.67 -6.46
CA ARG A 45 -5.25 -6.08 -6.22
C ARG A 45 -4.52 -6.72 -7.40
N VAL A 46 -4.93 -6.41 -8.63
CA VAL A 46 -4.28 -6.93 -9.85
C VAL A 46 -2.86 -6.36 -9.98
N ILE A 47 -2.65 -5.07 -9.69
CA ILE A 47 -1.30 -4.49 -9.68
C ILE A 47 -0.44 -5.18 -8.60
N MET A 48 -1.02 -5.55 -7.46
CA MET A 48 -0.31 -6.28 -6.40
C MET A 48 -0.14 -7.78 -6.67
N GLY A 49 -0.79 -8.32 -7.70
CA GLY A 49 -0.65 -9.74 -8.10
C GLY A 49 -1.48 -10.71 -7.25
N ASP A 50 -2.68 -10.29 -6.82
CA ASP A 50 -3.62 -11.15 -6.12
C ASP A 50 -4.03 -12.33 -7.03
N PRO A 51 -3.80 -13.60 -6.62
CA PRO A 51 -4.04 -14.79 -7.45
C PRO A 51 -5.52 -15.04 -7.78
N ASN A 52 -6.45 -14.37 -7.09
CA ASN A 52 -7.89 -14.47 -7.39
C ASN A 52 -8.27 -13.78 -8.69
N TYR A 53 -7.37 -12.96 -9.26
CA TYR A 53 -7.59 -12.24 -10.50
C TYR A 53 -6.70 -12.76 -11.62
N LYS A 54 -7.29 -13.01 -12.78
CA LYS A 54 -6.56 -13.53 -13.93
C LYS A 54 -6.47 -12.46 -15.02
N ILE A 55 -5.25 -12.08 -15.37
CA ILE A 55 -4.98 -11.25 -16.55
C ILE A 55 -5.17 -12.13 -17.79
N ILE A 56 -6.10 -11.75 -18.68
CA ILE A 56 -6.39 -12.48 -19.93
C ILE A 56 -5.82 -11.77 -21.14
N ASN A 57 -5.56 -10.47 -21.06
CA ASN A 57 -4.91 -9.68 -22.11
C ASN A 57 -4.22 -8.47 -21.50
N GLY A 58 -3.22 -7.92 -22.20
CA GLY A 58 -2.49 -6.73 -21.81
C GLY A 58 -1.33 -7.01 -20.86
N SER A 59 -0.70 -5.94 -20.41
CA SER A 59 0.50 -5.99 -19.56
C SER A 59 0.46 -4.93 -18.46
N ILE A 60 1.16 -5.25 -17.37
CA ILE A 60 1.51 -4.33 -16.30
C ILE A 60 3.03 -4.30 -16.23
N GLU A 61 3.61 -3.14 -16.46
CA GLU A 61 5.05 -2.93 -16.37
C GLU A 61 5.37 -1.98 -15.22
N PHE A 62 6.40 -2.31 -14.44
CA PHE A 62 6.91 -1.44 -13.38
C PHE A 62 8.42 -1.34 -13.48
N ASN A 63 8.93 -0.12 -13.70
CA ASN A 63 10.35 0.17 -13.88
C ASN A 63 11.03 -0.72 -14.95
N GLY A 64 10.31 -1.02 -16.05
CA GLY A 64 10.79 -1.85 -17.16
C GLY A 64 10.60 -3.36 -16.99
N ASP A 65 10.15 -3.82 -15.82
CA ASP A 65 9.84 -5.23 -15.58
C ASP A 65 8.36 -5.52 -15.87
N ASN A 66 8.07 -6.54 -16.66
CA ASN A 66 6.70 -7.02 -16.86
C ASN A 66 6.24 -7.84 -15.64
N LEU A 67 5.24 -7.32 -14.92
CA LEU A 67 4.75 -7.92 -13.67
C LEU A 67 3.79 -9.10 -13.86
N ASN A 68 3.34 -9.41 -15.07
CA ASN A 68 2.29 -10.40 -15.27
C ASN A 68 2.64 -11.79 -14.70
N SER A 69 3.92 -12.14 -14.67
CA SER A 69 4.42 -13.41 -14.13
C SER A 69 4.91 -13.34 -12.68
N PHE A 70 4.97 -12.15 -12.09
CA PHE A 70 5.51 -11.94 -10.74
C PHE A 70 4.44 -12.22 -9.69
N SER A 71 4.82 -12.97 -8.67
CA SER A 71 4.01 -13.19 -7.47
C SER A 71 3.88 -11.92 -6.62
N THR A 72 2.95 -11.91 -5.67
CA THR A 72 2.71 -10.76 -4.78
C THR A 72 3.97 -10.37 -3.99
N ASP A 73 4.73 -11.34 -3.48
CA ASP A 73 5.95 -11.08 -2.72
C ASP A 73 7.09 -10.56 -3.61
N GLU A 74 7.19 -11.01 -4.86
CA GLU A 74 8.15 -10.48 -5.84
C GLU A 74 7.84 -9.03 -6.17
N ARG A 75 6.56 -8.68 -6.35
CA ARG A 75 6.13 -7.29 -6.58
C ARG A 75 6.40 -6.39 -5.36
N ALA A 76 6.15 -6.89 -4.16
CA ALA A 76 6.49 -6.18 -2.92
C ALA A 76 8.01 -5.92 -2.81
N LYS A 77 8.85 -6.90 -3.16
CA LYS A 77 10.33 -6.75 -3.21
C LYS A 77 10.79 -5.75 -4.28
N LYS A 78 10.02 -5.55 -5.34
CA LYS A 78 10.27 -4.49 -6.34
C LYS A 78 9.93 -3.09 -5.80
N GLY A 79 9.28 -3.00 -4.66
CA GLY A 79 8.90 -1.74 -4.02
C GLY A 79 7.47 -1.30 -4.29
N ILE A 80 6.56 -2.23 -4.59
CA ILE A 80 5.13 -1.95 -4.69
C ILE A 80 4.48 -2.23 -3.33
N PHE A 81 3.69 -1.29 -2.83
CA PHE A 81 2.96 -1.41 -1.56
C PHE A 81 1.48 -1.13 -1.77
N LEU A 82 0.63 -1.92 -1.14
CA LEU A 82 -0.81 -1.73 -1.12
C LEU A 82 -1.30 -1.52 0.32
N ALA A 83 -1.75 -0.30 0.62
CA ALA A 83 -2.59 -0.04 1.79
C ALA A 83 -4.01 -0.49 1.48
N MET A 84 -4.47 -1.51 2.19
CA MET A 84 -5.74 -2.17 1.91
C MET A 84 -6.92 -1.42 2.53
N GLN A 85 -8.08 -1.48 1.90
CA GLN A 85 -9.33 -1.00 2.48
C GLN A 85 -9.59 -1.61 3.88
N TYR A 86 -9.37 -2.91 4.01
CA TYR A 86 -9.48 -3.68 5.25
C TYR A 86 -8.14 -4.39 5.54
N PRO A 87 -7.25 -3.78 6.36
CA PRO A 87 -5.98 -4.40 6.72
C PRO A 87 -6.19 -5.73 7.46
N MET A 88 -5.44 -6.75 7.04
CA MET A 88 -5.54 -8.09 7.62
C MET A 88 -5.05 -8.13 9.06
N GLU A 89 -5.67 -8.97 9.88
CA GLU A 89 -5.23 -9.31 11.22
C GLU A 89 -4.46 -10.64 11.19
N ILE A 90 -3.30 -10.69 11.87
CA ILE A 90 -2.50 -11.91 11.94
C ILE A 90 -2.19 -12.20 13.42
N GLU A 91 -2.92 -13.17 13.97
CA GLU A 91 -2.70 -13.61 15.35
C GLU A 91 -1.34 -14.31 15.51
N GLY A 92 -0.67 -14.07 16.64
CA GLY A 92 0.59 -14.72 16.99
C GLY A 92 1.83 -14.16 16.28
N VAL A 93 1.68 -13.23 15.34
CA VAL A 93 2.79 -12.51 14.70
C VAL A 93 2.77 -11.07 15.17
N SER A 94 3.77 -10.64 15.95
CA SER A 94 3.83 -9.24 16.39
C SER A 94 4.04 -8.30 15.20
N ASN A 95 3.51 -7.07 15.30
CA ASN A 95 3.72 -6.03 14.28
C ASN A 95 5.21 -5.79 14.05
N GLN A 96 6.00 -5.79 15.12
CA GLN A 96 7.45 -5.68 15.07
C GLN A 96 8.11 -6.82 14.28
N ASP A 97 7.74 -8.07 14.54
CA ASP A 97 8.34 -9.23 13.85
C ASP A 97 7.96 -9.27 12.38
N PHE A 98 6.70 -8.93 12.07
CA PHE A 98 6.23 -8.78 10.70
C PHE A 98 7.08 -7.75 9.93
N LEU A 99 7.18 -6.54 10.46
CA LEU A 99 7.93 -5.44 9.81
C LEU A 99 9.41 -5.77 9.65
N ARG A 100 10.05 -6.30 10.70
CA ARG A 100 11.47 -6.68 10.65
C ARG A 100 11.74 -7.75 9.63
N THR A 101 10.84 -8.74 9.52
CA THR A 101 10.95 -9.82 8.53
C THR A 101 10.77 -9.28 7.12
N ALA A 102 9.76 -8.42 6.90
CA ALA A 102 9.51 -7.79 5.60
C ALA A 102 10.70 -6.95 5.13
N ILE A 103 11.23 -6.06 5.99
CA ILE A 103 12.40 -5.24 5.67
C ILE A 103 13.62 -6.11 5.35
N SER A 104 13.85 -7.16 6.14
CA SER A 104 14.98 -8.06 5.91
C SER A 104 14.85 -8.82 4.60
N SER A 105 13.63 -9.19 4.20
CA SER A 105 13.35 -9.86 2.92
C SER A 105 13.55 -8.93 1.72
N ILE A 106 13.11 -7.66 1.82
CA ILE A 106 13.28 -6.66 0.76
C ILE A 106 14.77 -6.34 0.55
N ASN A 107 15.50 -6.14 1.64
CA ASN A 107 16.90 -5.71 1.60
C ASN A 107 17.90 -6.87 1.47
N ASN A 108 17.45 -8.12 1.48
CA ASN A 108 18.31 -9.32 1.55
C ASN A 108 19.35 -9.26 2.68
N LYS A 109 19.05 -8.52 3.75
CA LYS A 109 19.97 -8.30 4.88
C LYS A 109 19.18 -8.16 6.18
N ARG A 110 19.66 -8.84 7.23
CA ARG A 110 19.06 -8.67 8.56
C ARG A 110 19.30 -7.25 9.09
N ILE A 111 18.24 -6.61 9.58
CA ILE A 111 18.34 -5.33 10.28
C ILE A 111 18.68 -5.57 11.77
N GLY A 112 19.54 -4.73 12.34
CA GLY A 112 19.84 -4.73 13.78
C GLY A 112 18.57 -4.45 14.59
N LEU A 113 18.35 -5.22 15.65
CA LEU A 113 17.13 -5.12 16.46
C LEU A 113 16.97 -3.73 17.09
N TYR A 114 18.04 -3.19 17.64
CA TYR A 114 18.03 -1.88 18.32
C TYR A 114 17.65 -0.74 17.38
N ASP A 115 18.34 -0.62 16.24
CA ASP A 115 18.08 0.42 15.25
C ASP A 115 16.67 0.30 14.67
N PHE A 116 16.18 -0.92 14.51
CA PHE A 116 14.84 -1.19 14.04
C PHE A 116 13.77 -0.72 15.05
N ILE A 117 13.93 -1.03 16.33
CA ILE A 117 12.99 -0.61 17.39
C ILE A 117 12.93 0.91 17.45
N LEU A 118 14.06 1.61 17.42
CA LEU A 118 14.10 3.07 17.43
C LEU A 118 13.34 3.67 16.24
N LYS A 119 13.49 3.10 15.05
CA LYS A 119 12.74 3.54 13.85
C LYS A 119 11.24 3.30 13.99
N CYS A 120 10.83 2.15 14.54
CA CYS A 120 9.41 1.86 14.78
C CYS A 120 8.79 2.82 15.79
N GLU A 121 9.48 3.07 16.93
CA GLU A 121 8.98 3.97 17.96
C GLU A 121 8.87 5.41 17.45
N LYS A 122 9.87 5.89 16.71
CA LYS A 122 9.84 7.21 16.09
C LYS A 122 8.67 7.33 15.11
N GLY A 123 8.50 6.36 14.22
CA GLY A 123 7.39 6.36 13.26
C GLY A 123 6.02 6.29 13.94
N ALA A 124 5.88 5.53 15.03
CA ALA A 124 4.65 5.48 15.81
C ALA A 124 4.34 6.82 16.48
N GLU A 125 5.36 7.51 17.02
CA GLU A 125 5.22 8.82 17.63
C GLU A 125 4.76 9.88 16.61
N GLU A 126 5.35 9.92 15.42
CA GLU A 126 4.97 10.82 14.32
C GLU A 126 3.51 10.60 13.87
N LEU A 127 3.03 9.36 13.95
CA LEU A 127 1.64 8.97 13.66
C LEU A 127 0.69 9.11 14.84
N SER A 128 1.16 9.61 15.99
CA SER A 128 0.38 9.64 17.23
C SER A 128 -0.26 8.27 17.54
N MET A 129 0.51 7.21 17.40
CA MET A 129 0.14 5.82 17.72
C MET A 129 0.63 5.45 19.12
N ASN A 130 -0.15 4.62 19.82
CA ASN A 130 0.35 3.99 21.04
C ASN A 130 1.50 3.02 20.69
N LYS A 131 2.67 3.23 21.30
CA LYS A 131 3.88 2.41 21.08
C LYS A 131 3.66 0.92 21.40
N ASP A 132 2.74 0.58 22.31
CA ASP A 132 2.41 -0.80 22.65
C ASP A 132 1.87 -1.59 21.44
N LEU A 133 1.27 -0.91 20.45
CA LEU A 133 0.75 -1.55 19.24
C LEU A 133 1.85 -2.21 18.39
N ILE A 134 3.09 -1.75 18.54
CA ILE A 134 4.26 -2.35 17.85
C ILE A 134 4.51 -3.77 18.35
N HIS A 135 4.25 -4.03 19.62
CA HIS A 135 4.51 -5.31 20.28
C HIS A 135 3.33 -6.29 20.23
N ARG A 136 2.13 -5.81 19.84
CA ARG A 136 0.92 -6.63 19.70
C ARG A 136 0.89 -7.37 18.38
N SER A 137 0.07 -8.42 18.31
CA SER A 137 -0.23 -9.12 17.05
C SER A 137 -0.72 -8.14 15.98
N LEU A 138 -0.24 -8.32 14.74
CA LEU A 138 -0.48 -7.41 13.63
C LEU A 138 -1.97 -7.14 13.45
N ASN A 139 -2.36 -5.89 13.66
CA ASN A 139 -3.71 -5.35 13.53
C ASN A 139 -4.79 -5.98 14.43
N VAL A 140 -4.47 -6.97 15.27
CA VAL A 140 -5.44 -7.67 16.12
C VAL A 140 -5.95 -6.75 17.23
N GLY A 141 -7.25 -6.46 17.19
CA GLY A 141 -7.91 -5.57 18.15
C GLY A 141 -7.50 -4.10 18.00
N PHE A 142 -6.93 -3.70 16.87
CA PHE A 142 -6.72 -2.29 16.54
C PHE A 142 -8.04 -1.68 16.08
N SER A 143 -8.27 -0.43 16.44
CA SER A 143 -9.36 0.37 15.84
C SER A 143 -9.10 0.60 14.34
N GLY A 144 -10.12 1.01 13.59
CA GLY A 144 -9.96 1.34 12.18
C GLY A 144 -8.86 2.37 11.92
N GLY A 145 -8.82 3.42 12.73
CA GLY A 145 -7.79 4.47 12.64
C GLY A 145 -6.38 3.95 12.96
N GLU A 146 -6.23 3.11 13.99
CA GLU A 146 -4.94 2.50 14.33
C GLU A 146 -4.43 1.57 13.23
N LYS A 147 -5.31 0.81 12.57
CA LYS A 147 -4.96 -0.02 11.41
C LYS A 147 -4.43 0.82 10.26
N LYS A 148 -5.08 1.94 9.94
CA LYS A 148 -4.63 2.85 8.87
C LYS A 148 -3.32 3.55 9.21
N LYS A 149 -3.15 4.02 10.43
CA LYS A 149 -1.87 4.54 10.91
C LYS A 149 -0.76 3.49 10.85
N ASN A 150 -1.07 2.23 11.17
CA ASN A 150 -0.12 1.12 11.06
C ASN A 150 0.30 0.84 9.60
N GLU A 151 -0.59 0.99 8.62
CA GLU A 151 -0.23 0.91 7.20
C GLU A 151 0.74 2.04 6.79
N VAL A 152 0.53 3.26 7.30
CA VAL A 152 1.46 4.37 7.05
C VAL A 152 2.81 4.14 7.74
N LEU A 153 2.82 3.56 8.94
CA LEU A 153 4.06 3.12 9.60
C LEU A 153 4.81 2.10 8.72
N GLN A 154 4.09 1.16 8.11
CA GLN A 154 4.68 0.20 7.17
C GLN A 154 5.30 0.91 5.96
N ILE A 155 4.62 1.90 5.36
CA ILE A 155 5.16 2.71 4.25
C ILE A 155 6.48 3.36 4.66
N LYS A 156 6.52 4.03 5.81
CA LYS A 156 7.72 4.73 6.31
C LYS A 156 8.91 3.79 6.53
N LEU A 157 8.66 2.55 6.94
CA LEU A 157 9.70 1.58 7.27
C LEU A 157 10.13 0.71 6.07
N LEU A 158 9.20 0.35 5.20
CA LEU A 158 9.46 -0.48 4.01
C LEU A 158 10.01 0.33 2.83
N MET A 159 9.78 1.65 2.83
CA MET A 159 10.25 2.59 1.81
C MET A 159 9.91 2.16 0.37
N PRO A 160 8.62 1.95 0.06
CA PRO A 160 8.19 1.55 -1.27
C PRO A 160 8.43 2.66 -2.31
N LYS A 161 8.56 2.25 -3.58
CA LYS A 161 8.69 3.14 -4.74
C LYS A 161 7.35 3.47 -5.39
N PHE A 162 6.37 2.60 -5.20
CA PHE A 162 5.01 2.77 -5.68
C PHE A 162 4.02 2.39 -4.59
N ILE A 163 3.16 3.33 -4.23
CA ILE A 163 2.19 3.18 -3.15
C ILE A 163 0.79 3.19 -3.74
N ILE A 164 -0.01 2.20 -3.38
CA ILE A 164 -1.44 2.16 -3.69
C ILE A 164 -2.20 2.37 -2.39
N LEU A 165 -3.02 3.41 -2.34
CA LEU A 165 -3.87 3.74 -1.19
C LEU A 165 -5.33 3.42 -1.57
N ASP A 166 -5.81 2.23 -1.14
CA ASP A 166 -7.18 1.79 -1.45
C ASP A 166 -8.12 2.16 -0.29
N GLU A 167 -8.88 3.24 -0.49
CA GLU A 167 -9.81 3.80 0.50
C GLU A 167 -9.18 4.05 1.88
N LEU A 168 -7.98 4.64 1.87
CA LEU A 168 -7.23 4.95 3.10
C LEU A 168 -8.03 5.86 4.04
N ASP A 169 -8.85 6.74 3.51
CA ASP A 169 -9.69 7.70 4.22
C ASP A 169 -10.96 7.09 4.83
N SER A 170 -11.28 5.83 4.50
CA SER A 170 -12.45 5.14 5.01
C SER A 170 -12.34 4.86 6.51
N GLY A 171 -13.34 5.30 7.29
CA GLY A 171 -13.41 5.05 8.73
C GLY A 171 -12.46 5.91 9.59
N LEU A 172 -11.79 6.91 9.01
CA LEU A 172 -10.99 7.89 9.74
C LEU A 172 -11.83 9.12 10.12
N ASP A 173 -11.65 9.59 11.36
CA ASP A 173 -12.04 10.95 11.72
C ASP A 173 -11.10 11.98 11.06
N VAL A 174 -11.48 13.26 11.13
CA VAL A 174 -10.74 14.35 10.46
C VAL A 174 -9.30 14.48 10.96
N ASP A 175 -9.08 14.36 12.26
CA ASP A 175 -7.75 14.49 12.86
C ASP A 175 -6.85 13.31 12.49
N SER A 176 -7.36 12.10 12.53
CA SER A 176 -6.63 10.90 12.10
C SER A 176 -6.31 10.93 10.62
N LEU A 177 -7.23 11.40 9.77
CA LEU A 177 -6.99 11.56 8.33
C LEU A 177 -5.86 12.56 8.10
N ARG A 178 -5.88 13.71 8.77
CA ARG A 178 -4.84 14.72 8.67
C ARG A 178 -3.46 14.15 9.04
N ILE A 179 -3.36 13.49 10.20
CA ILE A 179 -2.09 12.86 10.64
C ILE A 179 -1.56 11.89 9.59
N VAL A 180 -2.43 11.05 9.02
CA VAL A 180 -2.08 10.08 7.99
C VAL A 180 -1.58 10.79 6.73
N CYS A 181 -2.32 11.78 6.23
CA CYS A 181 -1.95 12.52 5.02
C CYS A 181 -0.65 13.33 5.21
N ASP A 182 -0.47 14.02 6.35
CA ASP A 182 0.74 14.77 6.66
C ASP A 182 1.98 13.86 6.68
N ASN A 183 1.85 12.63 7.22
CA ASN A 183 2.94 11.65 7.24
C ASN A 183 3.25 11.09 5.85
N ILE A 184 2.24 10.87 5.00
CA ILE A 184 2.44 10.45 3.61
C ILE A 184 3.12 11.57 2.82
N ASN A 185 2.66 12.82 2.96
CA ASN A 185 3.26 13.97 2.30
C ASN A 185 4.72 14.15 2.70
N SER A 186 5.02 14.10 4.01
CA SER A 186 6.41 14.15 4.50
C SER A 186 7.27 13.04 3.91
N TYR A 187 6.72 11.83 3.79
CA TYR A 187 7.42 10.71 3.16
C TYR A 187 7.71 10.99 1.67
N LEU A 188 6.76 11.54 0.93
CA LEU A 188 6.90 11.87 -0.50
C LEU A 188 7.87 13.03 -0.73
N GLU A 189 7.91 14.01 0.16
CA GLU A 189 8.90 15.11 0.11
C GLU A 189 10.33 14.60 0.23
N GLU A 190 10.57 13.58 1.07
CA GLU A 190 11.86 12.93 1.24
C GLU A 190 12.20 11.94 0.12
N ASN A 191 11.17 11.37 -0.53
CA ASN A 191 11.28 10.31 -1.55
C ASN A 191 10.59 10.73 -2.85
N LYS A 192 11.12 11.75 -3.52
CA LYS A 192 10.48 12.42 -4.67
C LYS A 192 10.20 11.54 -5.89
N ASP A 193 10.90 10.41 -6.01
CA ASP A 193 10.68 9.45 -7.09
C ASP A 193 9.57 8.44 -6.76
N THR A 194 9.00 8.49 -5.54
CA THR A 194 7.89 7.62 -5.15
C THR A 194 6.61 8.09 -5.80
N SER A 195 5.93 7.20 -6.50
CA SER A 195 4.64 7.46 -7.13
C SER A 195 3.50 6.90 -6.30
N VAL A 196 2.32 7.52 -6.39
CA VAL A 196 1.15 7.12 -5.60
C VAL A 196 -0.07 6.95 -6.49
N LEU A 197 -0.81 5.88 -6.28
CA LEU A 197 -2.14 5.67 -6.81
C LEU A 197 -3.15 5.70 -5.65
N ILE A 198 -3.99 6.72 -5.61
CA ILE A 198 -5.06 6.86 -4.62
C ILE A 198 -6.36 6.36 -5.23
N ILE A 199 -7.03 5.45 -4.55
CA ILE A 199 -8.39 5.01 -4.86
C ILE A 199 -9.28 5.48 -3.73
N THR A 200 -10.27 6.33 -4.03
CA THR A 200 -11.19 6.87 -3.02
C THR A 200 -12.58 7.14 -3.58
N HIS A 201 -13.55 7.17 -2.69
CA HIS A 201 -14.91 7.64 -2.96
C HIS A 201 -15.14 9.08 -2.47
N TYR A 202 -14.26 9.60 -1.62
CA TYR A 202 -14.44 10.87 -0.95
C TYR A 202 -13.40 11.88 -1.40
N PRO A 203 -13.82 13.06 -1.92
CA PRO A 203 -12.87 14.11 -2.33
C PRO A 203 -11.97 14.63 -1.21
N ARG A 204 -12.39 14.54 0.04
CA ARG A 204 -11.72 15.16 1.20
C ARG A 204 -10.24 14.79 1.36
N ILE A 205 -9.81 13.61 0.89
CA ILE A 205 -8.40 13.22 0.92
C ILE A 205 -7.53 14.10 0.00
N LEU A 206 -8.15 14.75 -1.00
CA LEU A 206 -7.48 15.61 -1.95
C LEU A 206 -7.22 17.03 -1.41
N ASP A 207 -7.79 17.35 -0.24
CA ASP A 207 -7.61 18.64 0.42
C ASP A 207 -6.30 18.69 1.23
N TYR A 208 -5.63 17.57 1.36
CA TYR A 208 -4.35 17.36 2.05
C TYR A 208 -3.23 17.02 1.09
#